data_93c9a4b0bd4102b3064906d93e0af9fd
#
_entry.id   93c9a4b0bd4102b3064906d93e0af9fd
#
_cell.length_a   1.000
_cell.length_b   1.000
_cell.length_c   1.000
_cell.angle_alpha   90.00
_cell.angle_beta   90.00
_cell.angle_gamma   90.00
#
_symmetry.space_group_name_H-M   'P 1'
#
loop_
_entity.id
_entity.type
_entity.pdbx_description
1 polymer ?
#
loop_
_entity_poly.entity_id
_entity_poly.type
_entity_poly.pdbx_seq_one_letter_code
_entity_poly.pdbx_strand_id
1 'polypeptide(L)'
;MRALIIGGTRNLGPSLVSALLRAEHQVSIFHRGITQIDLPKQVERLYGDRSDERQLRSAVGNREFDLVVDTTLYNGADARRVLDIFSGRIGRYIFISTGQVYLVRTGLQRPFREPDYPGPVMPAPLESNQMDYKNWVYGVEKRAAEDVLIRGWEDRKFPFTTLRLPMVNSERDHYDRLYGYWLRLRDGGPILLPEGNDLPLRHVYGEDVIQSILRLAESKLGLGQAYNISQDETVSLEECLAALAGLTRSSLRTVRVPRGKLDEANLLPGCSPFSDPWMSSVDNARGKAELGMKYTPLGIYLAKLVSYFESRPVRQIEGYSRRPLELQLASNALPE
;
A
#
# COMPACT_ATOMS: atom_id res chain seq x y z
N MET A 1 -8.00 -17.42 17.50
CA MET A 1 -7.05 -16.42 18.00
C MET A 1 -7.77 -15.11 18.28
N ARG A 2 -7.25 -14.33 19.23
CA ARG A 2 -7.67 -12.93 19.46
C ARG A 2 -6.79 -12.02 18.59
N ALA A 3 -7.38 -11.35 17.62
CA ALA A 3 -6.69 -10.46 16.68
C ALA A 3 -7.08 -9.00 16.89
N LEU A 4 -6.10 -8.11 16.98
CA LEU A 4 -6.28 -6.67 16.99
C LEU A 4 -5.77 -6.07 15.68
N ILE A 5 -6.58 -5.26 15.03
CA ILE A 5 -6.15 -4.45 13.88
C ILE A 5 -6.07 -2.99 14.32
N ILE A 6 -4.88 -2.40 14.25
CA ILE A 6 -4.68 -0.97 14.48
C ILE A 6 -4.84 -0.25 13.14
N GLY A 7 -5.85 0.62 13.04
CA GLY A 7 -6.36 1.15 11.77
C GLY A 7 -7.51 0.31 11.21
N GLY A 8 -7.35 -0.25 10.01
CA GLY A 8 -8.28 -1.24 9.45
C GLY A 8 -9.62 -0.71 8.91
N THR A 9 -9.80 0.61 8.79
CA THR A 9 -11.05 1.19 8.27
C THR A 9 -11.02 1.53 6.77
N ARG A 10 -9.87 1.39 6.11
CA ARG A 10 -9.68 1.71 4.68
C ARG A 10 -8.85 0.62 3.99
N ASN A 11 -8.85 0.63 2.67
CA ASN A 11 -8.05 -0.23 1.79
C ASN A 11 -8.11 -1.72 2.20
N LEU A 12 -7.02 -2.28 2.69
CA LEU A 12 -6.90 -3.69 3.10
C LEU A 12 -7.75 -4.04 4.33
N GLY A 13 -8.04 -3.06 5.19
CA GLY A 13 -8.62 -3.29 6.51
C GLY A 13 -9.93 -4.07 6.50
N PRO A 14 -10.98 -3.64 5.76
CA PRO A 14 -12.26 -4.35 5.74
C PRO A 14 -12.15 -5.78 5.21
N SER A 15 -11.29 -6.00 4.22
CA SER A 15 -11.04 -7.33 3.66
C SER A 15 -10.25 -8.21 4.64
N LEU A 16 -9.29 -7.64 5.38
CA LEU A 16 -8.57 -8.33 6.44
C LEU A 16 -9.51 -8.74 7.59
N VAL A 17 -10.38 -7.81 8.04
CA VAL A 17 -11.40 -8.13 9.04
C VAL A 17 -12.25 -9.31 8.59
N SER A 18 -12.75 -9.27 7.35
CA SER A 18 -13.58 -10.34 6.80
C SER A 18 -12.82 -11.67 6.70
N ALA A 19 -11.53 -11.64 6.34
CA ALA A 19 -10.70 -12.83 6.24
C ALA A 19 -10.45 -13.47 7.62
N LEU A 20 -10.12 -12.66 8.63
CA LEU A 20 -9.91 -13.14 10.00
C LEU A 20 -11.19 -13.72 10.61
N LEU A 21 -12.35 -13.10 10.34
CA LEU A 21 -13.63 -13.64 10.80
C LEU A 21 -13.99 -14.97 10.12
N ARG A 22 -13.71 -15.11 8.81
CA ARG A 22 -13.91 -16.40 8.10
C ARG A 22 -12.99 -17.50 8.63
N ALA A 23 -11.83 -17.13 9.15
CA ALA A 23 -10.89 -18.03 9.84
C ALA A 23 -11.26 -18.22 11.34
N GLU A 24 -12.48 -17.86 11.75
CA GLU A 24 -13.03 -18.02 13.10
C GLU A 24 -12.21 -17.31 14.20
N HIS A 25 -11.58 -16.18 13.87
CA HIS A 25 -10.86 -15.39 14.86
C HIS A 25 -11.76 -14.34 15.50
N GLN A 26 -11.50 -14.04 16.78
CA GLN A 26 -12.09 -12.88 17.45
C GLN A 26 -11.35 -11.62 17.01
N VAL A 27 -12.08 -10.68 16.42
CA VAL A 27 -11.47 -9.49 15.81
C VAL A 27 -11.88 -8.23 16.56
N SER A 28 -10.87 -7.48 17.02
CA SER A 28 -11.02 -6.11 17.51
C SER A 28 -10.34 -5.16 16.53
N ILE A 29 -10.92 -3.98 16.30
CA ILE A 29 -10.27 -2.90 15.56
C ILE A 29 -10.09 -1.67 16.44
N PHE A 30 -8.91 -1.05 16.38
CA PHE A 30 -8.64 0.23 17.05
C PHE A 30 -8.52 1.35 16.02
N HIS A 31 -9.39 2.35 16.10
CA HIS A 31 -9.44 3.46 15.16
C HIS A 31 -10.06 4.72 15.77
N ARG A 32 -9.88 5.87 15.10
CA ARG A 32 -10.38 7.18 15.58
C ARG A 32 -11.89 7.40 15.48
N GLY A 33 -12.63 6.51 14.84
CA GLY A 33 -14.09 6.68 14.62
C GLY A 33 -14.46 7.65 13.48
N ILE A 34 -13.49 8.27 12.78
CA ILE A 34 -13.75 9.30 11.76
C ILE A 34 -14.28 8.68 10.46
N THR A 35 -13.72 7.56 10.05
CA THR A 35 -14.15 6.87 8.82
C THR A 35 -15.36 6.00 9.15
N GLN A 36 -16.48 6.31 8.54
CA GLN A 36 -17.66 5.43 8.60
C GLN A 36 -17.37 4.18 7.78
N ILE A 37 -17.53 3.04 8.43
CA ILE A 37 -17.36 1.73 7.81
C ILE A 37 -18.39 0.76 8.38
N ASP A 38 -19.03 0.04 7.47
CA ASP A 38 -19.88 -1.07 7.85
C ASP A 38 -19.02 -2.31 8.07
N LEU A 39 -18.93 -2.73 9.32
CA LEU A 39 -18.25 -3.94 9.76
C LEU A 39 -19.24 -4.87 10.42
N PRO A 40 -19.04 -6.19 10.32
CA PRO A 40 -19.87 -7.17 10.99
C PRO A 40 -20.02 -6.87 12.49
N LYS A 41 -21.22 -7.14 13.05
CA LYS A 41 -21.56 -6.80 14.45
C LYS A 41 -20.65 -7.48 15.48
N GLN A 42 -20.07 -8.63 15.14
CA GLN A 42 -19.14 -9.37 15.98
C GLN A 42 -17.75 -8.75 16.11
N VAL A 43 -17.44 -7.70 15.32
CA VAL A 43 -16.17 -6.98 15.42
C VAL A 43 -16.23 -6.01 16.58
N GLU A 44 -15.35 -6.19 17.56
CA GLU A 44 -15.20 -5.23 18.65
C GLU A 44 -14.56 -3.94 18.14
N ARG A 45 -15.12 -2.80 18.47
CA ARG A 45 -14.59 -1.47 18.09
C ARG A 45 -13.98 -0.78 19.30
N LEU A 46 -12.69 -0.52 19.20
CA LEU A 46 -11.94 0.26 20.19
C LEU A 46 -11.62 1.63 19.59
N TYR A 47 -11.90 2.68 20.32
CA TYR A 47 -11.77 4.03 19.80
C TYR A 47 -10.61 4.78 20.48
N GLY A 48 -9.87 5.54 19.67
CA GLY A 48 -8.80 6.41 20.11
C GLY A 48 -7.84 6.78 18.99
N ASP A 49 -6.95 7.72 19.28
CA ASP A 49 -5.84 8.09 18.41
C ASP A 49 -4.60 7.28 18.80
N ARG A 50 -3.98 6.60 17.86
CA ARG A 50 -2.78 5.80 18.11
C ARG A 50 -1.55 6.65 18.47
N SER A 51 -1.54 7.93 18.06
CA SER A 51 -0.49 8.88 18.43
C SER A 51 -0.60 9.35 19.91
N ASP A 52 -1.73 9.12 20.53
CA ASP A 52 -1.95 9.33 21.96
C ASP A 52 -1.79 8.00 22.71
N GLU A 53 -0.68 7.87 23.44
CA GLU A 53 -0.36 6.66 24.20
C GLU A 53 -1.44 6.32 25.23
N ARG A 54 -2.01 7.32 25.90
CA ARG A 54 -3.02 7.09 26.93
C ARG A 54 -4.28 6.49 26.34
N GLN A 55 -4.73 6.98 25.17
CA GLN A 55 -5.89 6.45 24.49
C GLN A 55 -5.66 5.01 23.99
N LEU A 56 -4.50 4.74 23.36
CA LEU A 56 -4.19 3.38 22.93
C LEU A 56 -4.09 2.43 24.12
N ARG A 57 -3.39 2.80 25.18
CA ARG A 57 -3.24 1.99 26.39
C ARG A 57 -4.57 1.74 27.09
N SER A 58 -5.42 2.75 27.20
CA SER A 58 -6.76 2.63 27.78
C SER A 58 -7.65 1.71 26.94
N ALA A 59 -7.66 1.87 25.62
CA ALA A 59 -8.47 1.07 24.72
C ALA A 59 -8.06 -0.42 24.71
N VAL A 60 -6.75 -0.70 24.75
CA VAL A 60 -6.22 -2.06 24.84
C VAL A 60 -6.41 -2.65 26.24
N GLY A 61 -6.31 -1.84 27.29
CA GLY A 61 -6.41 -2.26 28.69
C GLY A 61 -5.37 -3.34 29.05
N ASN A 62 -5.76 -4.35 29.79
CA ASN A 62 -4.92 -5.49 30.17
C ASN A 62 -5.07 -6.71 29.22
N ARG A 63 -5.63 -6.48 28.02
CA ARG A 63 -5.86 -7.58 27.08
C ARG A 63 -4.56 -8.11 26.49
N GLU A 64 -4.58 -9.39 26.20
CA GLU A 64 -3.56 -10.08 25.44
C GLU A 64 -4.13 -10.41 24.06
N PHE A 65 -3.30 -10.32 23.02
CA PHE A 65 -3.68 -10.68 21.67
C PHE A 65 -2.71 -11.72 21.10
N ASP A 66 -3.24 -12.69 20.38
CA ASP A 66 -2.40 -13.63 19.64
C ASP A 66 -1.77 -12.96 18.43
N LEU A 67 -2.52 -12.02 17.82
CA LEU A 67 -2.11 -11.28 16.62
C LEU A 67 -2.45 -9.80 16.75
N VAL A 68 -1.48 -8.93 16.44
CA VAL A 68 -1.70 -7.50 16.20
C VAL A 68 -1.25 -7.16 14.79
N VAL A 69 -2.14 -6.60 13.96
CA VAL A 69 -1.80 -6.10 12.62
C VAL A 69 -1.91 -4.58 12.63
N ASP A 70 -0.81 -3.89 12.40
CA ASP A 70 -0.78 -2.42 12.38
C ASP A 70 -0.64 -1.88 10.97
N THR A 71 -1.73 -1.27 10.48
CA THR A 71 -1.81 -0.64 9.17
C THR A 71 -1.51 0.86 9.20
N THR A 72 -1.26 1.42 10.38
CA THR A 72 -1.13 2.87 10.61
C THR A 72 0.10 3.26 11.42
N LEU A 73 1.11 2.39 11.49
CA LEU A 73 2.40 2.73 12.08
C LEU A 73 3.23 3.56 11.10
N TYR A 74 3.45 4.84 11.42
CA TYR A 74 4.11 5.75 10.49
C TYR A 74 5.52 6.16 10.91
N ASN A 75 5.86 6.17 12.18
CA ASN A 75 7.14 6.71 12.65
C ASN A 75 7.72 5.96 13.86
N GLY A 76 8.98 6.28 14.19
CA GLY A 76 9.70 5.63 15.27
C GLY A 76 9.13 5.92 16.67
N ALA A 77 8.50 7.09 16.89
CA ALA A 77 7.87 7.39 18.17
C ALA A 77 6.66 6.49 18.42
N ASP A 78 5.85 6.31 17.41
CA ASP A 78 4.72 5.38 17.44
C ASP A 78 5.17 3.93 17.64
N ALA A 79 6.28 3.52 17.03
CA ALA A 79 6.82 2.18 17.21
C ALA A 79 7.31 1.94 18.66
N ARG A 80 7.92 2.95 19.30
CA ARG A 80 8.29 2.86 20.74
C ARG A 80 7.07 2.64 21.61
N ARG A 81 5.98 3.40 21.41
CA ARG A 81 4.70 3.19 22.13
C ARG A 81 4.17 1.76 21.96
N VAL A 82 4.26 1.23 20.76
CA VAL A 82 3.86 -0.15 20.48
C VAL A 82 4.67 -1.14 21.32
N LEU A 83 6.01 -0.99 21.36
CA LEU A 83 6.86 -1.83 22.21
C LEU A 83 6.46 -1.74 23.68
N ASP A 84 6.23 -0.54 24.19
CA ASP A 84 5.93 -0.29 25.61
C ASP A 84 4.52 -0.79 26.02
N ILE A 85 3.58 -0.84 25.08
CA ILE A 85 2.22 -1.32 25.36
C ILE A 85 2.10 -2.83 25.18
N PHE A 86 2.75 -3.41 24.17
CA PHE A 86 2.48 -4.78 23.74
C PHE A 86 3.56 -5.80 24.11
N SER A 87 4.74 -5.38 24.65
CA SER A 87 5.78 -6.33 25.05
C SER A 87 5.27 -7.32 26.09
N GLY A 88 5.48 -8.62 25.85
CA GLY A 88 5.02 -9.71 26.71
C GLY A 88 3.51 -10.00 26.68
N ARG A 89 2.75 -9.31 25.81
CA ARG A 89 1.28 -9.38 25.77
C ARG A 89 0.70 -9.81 24.43
N ILE A 90 1.57 -10.10 23.47
CA ILE A 90 1.15 -10.51 22.12
C ILE A 90 1.93 -11.71 21.63
N GLY A 91 1.28 -12.53 20.82
CA GLY A 91 1.93 -13.65 20.12
C GLY A 91 2.70 -13.19 18.89
N ARG A 92 2.15 -12.22 18.14
CA ARG A 92 2.76 -11.65 16.92
C ARG A 92 2.30 -10.22 16.65
N TYR A 93 3.21 -9.39 16.20
CA TYR A 93 2.95 -8.07 15.66
C TYR A 93 3.31 -8.01 14.17
N ILE A 94 2.34 -7.75 13.29
CA ILE A 94 2.58 -7.58 11.86
C ILE A 94 2.50 -6.09 11.52
N PHE A 95 3.63 -5.54 11.08
CA PHE A 95 3.73 -4.16 10.63
C PHE A 95 3.56 -4.07 9.12
N ILE A 96 2.56 -3.32 8.66
CA ILE A 96 2.38 -2.99 7.25
C ILE A 96 3.28 -1.80 6.91
N SER A 97 4.45 -2.11 6.36
CA SER A 97 5.44 -1.15 5.89
C SER A 97 5.33 -0.92 4.38
N THR A 98 6.32 -0.33 3.77
CA THR A 98 6.31 0.11 2.38
C THR A 98 7.65 -0.14 1.69
N GLY A 99 7.64 -0.34 0.38
CA GLY A 99 8.85 -0.35 -0.42
C GLY A 99 9.56 1.02 -0.51
N GLN A 100 8.93 2.11 -0.05
CA GLN A 100 9.60 3.42 0.02
C GLN A 100 10.78 3.46 0.98
N VAL A 101 10.86 2.51 1.93
CA VAL A 101 12.06 2.35 2.79
C VAL A 101 13.35 2.11 1.99
N TYR A 102 13.24 1.59 0.77
CA TYR A 102 14.37 1.42 -0.16
C TYR A 102 14.61 2.66 -1.02
N LEU A 103 13.55 3.37 -1.43
CA LEU A 103 13.64 4.55 -2.31
C LEU A 103 14.36 5.73 -1.68
N VAL A 104 14.37 5.81 -0.35
CA VAL A 104 15.14 6.83 0.39
C VAL A 104 16.62 6.48 0.53
N ARG A 105 17.09 5.39 -0.07
CA ARG A 105 18.49 5.01 -0.10
C ARG A 105 19.14 5.35 -1.44
N THR A 106 20.44 5.60 -1.41
CA THR A 106 21.24 5.83 -2.61
C THR A 106 21.77 4.53 -3.20
N GLY A 107 21.90 4.50 -4.54
CA GLY A 107 22.64 3.47 -5.24
C GLY A 107 21.95 2.10 -5.35
N LEU A 108 20.68 1.99 -4.98
CA LEU A 108 19.94 0.75 -5.12
C LEU A 108 19.31 0.62 -6.51
N GLN A 109 19.19 -0.62 -6.97
CA GLN A 109 18.52 -0.97 -8.23
C GLN A 109 17.24 -1.75 -7.96
N ARG A 110 16.18 -1.46 -8.73
CA ARG A 110 14.92 -2.20 -8.70
C ARG A 110 15.07 -3.54 -9.44
N PRO A 111 14.37 -4.61 -9.03
CA PRO A 111 13.54 -4.70 -7.82
C PRO A 111 14.37 -4.83 -6.53
N PHE A 112 13.97 -4.12 -5.48
CA PHE A 112 14.66 -4.13 -4.19
C PHE A 112 14.44 -5.43 -3.42
N ARG A 113 15.48 -5.91 -2.74
CA ARG A 113 15.45 -7.12 -1.91
C ARG A 113 15.57 -6.77 -0.43
N GLU A 114 15.16 -7.68 0.45
CA GLU A 114 15.24 -7.46 1.89
C GLU A 114 16.66 -7.12 2.38
N PRO A 115 17.73 -7.75 1.88
CA PRO A 115 19.12 -7.38 2.24
C PRO A 115 19.55 -5.98 1.81
N ASP A 116 18.81 -5.31 0.91
CA ASP A 116 19.10 -3.95 0.46
C ASP A 116 18.69 -2.89 1.49
N TYR A 117 17.99 -3.28 2.58
CA TYR A 117 17.52 -2.35 3.60
C TYR A 117 18.65 -1.62 4.35
N PRO A 118 19.72 -2.26 4.87
CA PRO A 118 20.76 -1.58 5.61
C PRO A 118 21.54 -0.58 4.77
N GLY A 119 21.96 0.54 5.38
CA GLY A 119 22.86 1.54 4.81
C GLY A 119 22.28 2.98 4.83
N PRO A 120 23.04 3.95 4.30
CA PRO A 120 22.75 5.37 4.47
C PRO A 120 21.50 5.80 3.70
N VAL A 121 20.76 6.69 4.31
CA VAL A 121 19.63 7.39 3.67
C VAL A 121 20.17 8.53 2.82
N MET A 122 19.54 8.78 1.67
CA MET A 122 19.85 9.92 0.81
C MET A 122 19.55 11.24 1.52
N PRO A 123 20.24 12.34 1.19
CA PRO A 123 19.89 13.67 1.67
C PRO A 123 18.43 14.01 1.37
N ALA A 124 17.83 14.82 2.25
CA ALA A 124 16.46 15.29 2.04
C ALA A 124 16.38 16.09 0.73
N PRO A 125 15.35 15.88 -0.10
CA PRO A 125 15.03 16.80 -1.20
C PRO A 125 14.74 18.20 -0.68
N LEU A 126 14.82 19.20 -1.56
CA LEU A 126 14.43 20.55 -1.18
C LEU A 126 12.95 20.61 -0.78
N GLU A 127 12.64 21.31 0.30
CA GLU A 127 11.25 21.46 0.78
C GLU A 127 10.34 22.17 -0.24
N SER A 128 10.92 22.97 -1.14
CA SER A 128 10.21 23.58 -2.27
C SER A 128 9.65 22.55 -3.25
N ASN A 129 10.28 21.38 -3.36
CA ASN A 129 9.71 20.22 -4.04
C ASN A 129 8.85 19.41 -3.07
N GLN A 130 7.66 19.90 -2.79
CA GLN A 130 6.76 19.33 -1.76
C GLN A 130 6.45 17.85 -1.96
N MET A 131 6.33 17.37 -3.21
CA MET A 131 6.00 15.99 -3.48
C MET A 131 7.16 15.06 -3.10
N ASP A 132 8.37 15.37 -3.58
CA ASP A 132 9.56 14.56 -3.26
C ASP A 132 9.88 14.62 -1.78
N TYR A 133 9.76 15.79 -1.16
CA TYR A 133 10.00 15.94 0.28
C TYR A 133 9.02 15.10 1.11
N LYS A 134 7.72 15.13 0.79
CA LYS A 134 6.70 14.31 1.49
C LYS A 134 6.97 12.83 1.32
N ASN A 135 7.31 12.38 0.12
CA ASN A 135 7.63 10.97 -0.13
C ASN A 135 8.90 10.54 0.59
N TRP A 136 9.93 11.40 0.61
CA TRP A 136 11.15 11.15 1.36
C TRP A 136 10.89 11.05 2.87
N VAL A 137 10.18 12.02 3.46
CA VAL A 137 9.78 11.99 4.89
C VAL A 137 9.04 10.69 5.20
N TYR A 138 8.06 10.32 4.37
CA TYR A 138 7.32 9.08 4.56
C TYR A 138 8.23 7.85 4.58
N GLY A 139 9.16 7.73 3.64
CA GLY A 139 10.11 6.62 3.60
C GLY A 139 11.04 6.57 4.81
N VAL A 140 11.59 7.73 5.22
CA VAL A 140 12.48 7.84 6.37
C VAL A 140 11.76 7.53 7.67
N GLU A 141 10.56 8.04 7.87
CA GLU A 141 9.76 7.78 9.06
C GLU A 141 9.34 6.30 9.18
N LYS A 142 8.99 5.67 8.06
CA LYS A 142 8.72 4.23 8.01
C LYS A 142 9.96 3.41 8.36
N ARG A 143 11.16 3.82 7.90
CA ARG A 143 12.42 3.19 8.31
C ARG A 143 12.65 3.34 9.81
N ALA A 144 12.46 4.55 10.36
CA ALA A 144 12.60 4.78 11.79
C ALA A 144 11.69 3.87 12.63
N ALA A 145 10.47 3.58 12.14
CA ALA A 145 9.59 2.61 12.77
C ALA A 145 10.13 1.18 12.69
N GLU A 146 10.62 0.74 11.52
CA GLU A 146 11.25 -0.58 11.36
C GLU A 146 12.47 -0.75 12.26
N ASP A 147 13.36 0.26 12.32
CA ASP A 147 14.56 0.24 13.15
C ASP A 147 14.26 0.09 14.65
N VAL A 148 13.15 0.70 15.12
CA VAL A 148 12.68 0.52 16.50
C VAL A 148 12.20 -0.91 16.74
N LEU A 149 11.46 -1.49 15.81
CA LEU A 149 10.97 -2.87 15.92
C LEU A 149 12.13 -3.88 15.86
N ILE A 150 13.13 -3.65 15.01
CA ILE A 150 14.35 -4.49 14.92
C ILE A 150 15.08 -4.49 16.27
N ARG A 151 15.35 -3.31 16.84
CA ARG A 151 15.95 -3.21 18.18
C ARG A 151 15.06 -3.86 19.24
N GLY A 152 13.75 -3.69 19.16
CA GLY A 152 12.81 -4.37 20.06
C GLY A 152 12.92 -5.90 20.03
N TRP A 153 13.20 -6.48 18.87
CA TRP A 153 13.46 -7.90 18.74
C TRP A 153 14.83 -8.30 19.34
N GLU A 154 15.87 -7.52 19.08
CA GLU A 154 17.21 -7.78 19.60
C GLU A 154 17.22 -7.75 21.13
N ASP A 155 16.64 -6.69 21.73
CA ASP A 155 16.70 -6.41 23.16
C ASP A 155 15.67 -7.19 23.99
N ARG A 156 14.44 -7.34 23.47
CA ARG A 156 13.30 -7.81 24.25
C ARG A 156 12.56 -8.99 23.61
N LYS A 157 13.04 -9.47 22.46
CA LYS A 157 12.36 -10.51 21.65
C LYS A 157 10.91 -10.14 21.30
N PHE A 158 10.67 -8.85 21.04
CA PHE A 158 9.35 -8.40 20.60
C PHE A 158 8.95 -9.07 19.29
N PRO A 159 7.85 -9.85 19.24
CA PRO A 159 7.56 -10.79 18.15
C PRO A 159 7.01 -10.11 16.89
N PHE A 160 7.79 -9.24 16.24
CA PHE A 160 7.34 -8.55 15.05
C PHE A 160 7.65 -9.30 13.75
N THR A 161 6.90 -8.96 12.73
CA THR A 161 7.19 -9.24 11.31
C THR A 161 6.80 -8.01 10.50
N THR A 162 7.67 -7.55 9.61
CA THR A 162 7.39 -6.42 8.72
C THR A 162 7.02 -6.92 7.32
N LEU A 163 5.93 -6.40 6.75
CA LEU A 163 5.58 -6.59 5.34
C LEU A 163 5.85 -5.29 4.59
N ARG A 164 6.84 -5.29 3.69
CA ARG A 164 7.18 -4.15 2.81
C ARG A 164 6.41 -4.29 1.51
N LEU A 165 5.47 -3.39 1.31
CA LEU A 165 4.55 -3.43 0.17
C LEU A 165 4.95 -2.38 -0.87
N PRO A 166 4.91 -2.72 -2.17
CA PRO A 166 4.87 -1.73 -3.23
C PRO A 166 3.47 -1.08 -3.31
N MET A 167 3.07 -0.58 -4.47
CA MET A 167 1.71 -0.15 -4.69
C MET A 167 0.73 -1.32 -4.51
N VAL A 168 -0.25 -1.13 -3.62
CA VAL A 168 -1.31 -2.12 -3.38
C VAL A 168 -2.53 -1.79 -4.24
N ASN A 169 -2.92 -2.73 -5.10
CA ASN A 169 -4.15 -2.67 -5.88
C ASN A 169 -5.23 -3.48 -5.18
N SER A 170 -6.35 -2.84 -4.88
CA SER A 170 -7.48 -3.49 -4.22
C SER A 170 -8.80 -2.85 -4.64
N GLU A 171 -9.89 -3.56 -4.41
CA GLU A 171 -11.25 -3.09 -4.66
C GLU A 171 -11.61 -1.83 -3.88
N ARG A 172 -10.90 -1.59 -2.78
CA ARG A 172 -11.12 -0.48 -1.84
C ARG A 172 -9.94 0.48 -1.79
N ASP A 173 -9.18 0.59 -2.89
CA ASP A 173 -8.14 1.61 -2.98
C ASP A 173 -8.75 3.00 -2.83
N HIS A 174 -8.47 3.66 -1.70
CA HIS A 174 -9.04 4.97 -1.38
C HIS A 174 -8.46 6.13 -2.20
N TYR A 175 -7.43 5.88 -2.99
CA TYR A 175 -6.89 6.79 -3.99
C TYR A 175 -7.48 6.56 -5.38
N ASP A 176 -8.27 5.51 -5.57
CA ASP A 176 -8.97 5.20 -6.82
C ASP A 176 -8.09 5.10 -8.07
N ARG A 177 -6.84 4.67 -7.91
CA ARG A 177 -5.84 4.74 -8.99
C ARG A 177 -6.21 3.92 -10.22
N LEU A 178 -6.43 2.61 -10.06
CA LEU A 178 -6.90 1.77 -11.16
C LEU A 178 -8.31 2.12 -11.63
N TYR A 179 -9.17 2.54 -10.71
CA TYR A 179 -10.51 3.02 -11.06
C TYR A 179 -10.46 4.27 -11.93
N GLY A 180 -9.52 5.17 -11.68
CA GLY A 180 -9.27 6.37 -12.50
C GLY A 180 -8.84 6.03 -13.93
N TYR A 181 -7.97 5.02 -14.11
CA TYR A 181 -7.63 4.51 -15.45
C TYR A 181 -8.82 3.81 -16.13
N TRP A 182 -9.58 3.03 -15.39
CA TRP A 182 -10.79 2.37 -15.89
C TRP A 182 -11.82 3.39 -16.40
N LEU A 183 -12.03 4.50 -15.70
CA LEU A 183 -12.90 5.59 -16.16
C LEU A 183 -12.42 6.19 -17.49
N ARG A 184 -11.10 6.42 -17.64
CA ARG A 184 -10.48 6.97 -18.86
C ARG A 184 -10.59 6.01 -20.05
N LEU A 185 -10.48 4.71 -19.81
CA LEU A 185 -10.71 3.71 -20.85
C LEU A 185 -12.18 3.67 -21.29
N ARG A 186 -13.11 3.83 -20.37
CA ARG A 186 -14.55 3.85 -20.66
C ARG A 186 -15.00 5.08 -21.43
N ASP A 187 -14.41 6.25 -21.18
CA ASP A 187 -14.76 7.45 -21.94
C ASP A 187 -14.15 7.47 -23.35
N GLY A 188 -13.22 6.54 -23.64
CA GLY A 188 -12.57 6.38 -24.94
C GLY A 188 -11.61 7.51 -25.32
N GLY A 189 -11.36 8.49 -24.44
CA GLY A 189 -10.36 9.52 -24.65
C GLY A 189 -8.94 9.03 -24.35
N PRO A 190 -7.91 9.74 -24.85
CA PRO A 190 -6.52 9.37 -24.59
C PRO A 190 -6.15 9.50 -23.10
N ILE A 191 -5.25 8.62 -22.64
CA ILE A 191 -4.64 8.68 -21.32
C ILE A 191 -3.32 9.43 -21.42
N LEU A 192 -3.13 10.46 -20.60
CA LEU A 192 -1.88 11.22 -20.55
C LEU A 192 -0.84 10.44 -19.74
N LEU A 193 0.35 10.31 -20.31
CA LEU A 193 1.52 9.76 -19.64
C LEU A 193 2.63 10.81 -19.62
N PRO A 194 3.35 11.02 -18.52
CA PRO A 194 4.50 11.90 -18.52
C PRO A 194 5.61 11.34 -19.41
N GLU A 195 6.31 12.19 -20.13
CA GLU A 195 7.56 11.85 -20.79
C GLU A 195 8.64 11.51 -19.76
N GLY A 196 9.57 10.64 -20.13
CA GLY A 196 10.70 10.25 -19.30
C GLY A 196 10.85 8.73 -19.17
N ASN A 197 11.68 8.31 -18.23
CA ASN A 197 11.93 6.90 -18.00
C ASN A 197 10.68 6.22 -17.41
N ASP A 198 10.21 5.20 -18.11
CA ASP A 198 9.15 4.34 -17.60
C ASP A 198 9.72 3.45 -16.48
N LEU A 199 9.18 3.62 -15.30
CA LEU A 199 9.54 2.78 -14.16
C LEU A 199 8.82 1.44 -14.26
N PRO A 200 9.52 0.33 -13.93
CA PRO A 200 8.90 -0.98 -13.90
C PRO A 200 7.85 -1.04 -12.79
N LEU A 201 6.64 -1.46 -13.14
CA LEU A 201 5.55 -1.70 -12.21
C LEU A 201 5.64 -3.14 -11.70
N ARG A 202 5.76 -3.28 -10.40
CA ARG A 202 5.68 -4.55 -9.69
C ARG A 202 4.85 -4.34 -8.44
N HIS A 203 3.56 -4.32 -8.63
CA HIS A 203 2.57 -4.03 -7.61
C HIS A 203 2.22 -5.27 -6.78
N VAL A 204 1.21 -5.16 -5.92
CA VAL A 204 0.65 -6.30 -5.21
C VAL A 204 -0.87 -6.22 -5.17
N TYR A 205 -1.54 -7.36 -5.33
CA TYR A 205 -2.97 -7.46 -5.11
C TYR A 205 -3.28 -7.49 -3.60
N GLY A 206 -4.31 -6.76 -3.18
CA GLY A 206 -4.66 -6.65 -1.76
C GLY A 206 -4.94 -7.98 -1.07
N GLU A 207 -5.54 -8.94 -1.80
CA GLU A 207 -5.82 -10.27 -1.26
C GLU A 207 -4.54 -11.06 -0.96
N ASP A 208 -3.46 -10.90 -1.78
CA ASP A 208 -2.18 -11.55 -1.53
C ASP A 208 -1.51 -11.02 -0.26
N VAL A 209 -1.67 -9.72 0.04
CA VAL A 209 -1.23 -9.15 1.32
C VAL A 209 -1.98 -9.79 2.48
N ILE A 210 -3.29 -9.95 2.36
CA ILE A 210 -4.12 -10.60 3.38
C ILE A 210 -3.68 -12.05 3.57
N GLN A 211 -3.44 -12.79 2.50
CA GLN A 211 -2.94 -14.16 2.57
C GLN A 211 -1.58 -14.25 3.28
N SER A 212 -0.67 -13.29 3.05
CA SER A 212 0.61 -13.25 3.75
C SER A 212 0.43 -13.03 5.26
N ILE A 213 -0.53 -12.18 5.65
CA ILE A 213 -0.87 -11.94 7.06
C ILE A 213 -1.43 -13.21 7.70
N LEU A 214 -2.37 -13.91 7.05
CA LEU A 214 -2.96 -15.15 7.57
C LEU A 214 -1.91 -16.25 7.73
N ARG A 215 -1.03 -16.45 6.75
CA ARG A 215 0.07 -17.43 6.84
C ARG A 215 1.02 -17.14 7.99
N LEU A 216 1.36 -15.88 8.20
CA LEU A 216 2.18 -15.47 9.33
C LEU A 216 1.45 -15.66 10.66
N ALA A 217 0.16 -15.40 10.72
CA ALA A 217 -0.66 -15.58 11.92
C ALA A 217 -0.72 -17.03 12.40
N GLU A 218 -0.73 -17.99 11.47
CA GLU A 218 -0.85 -19.42 11.71
C GLU A 218 0.50 -20.13 11.93
N SER A 219 1.60 -19.43 11.81
CA SER A 219 2.95 -20.01 11.86
C SER A 219 3.86 -19.28 12.84
N LYS A 220 5.01 -19.87 13.17
CA LYS A 220 6.09 -19.21 13.90
C LYS A 220 7.16 -18.62 12.95
N LEU A 221 6.93 -18.67 11.64
CA LEU A 221 7.87 -18.16 10.64
C LEU A 221 7.97 -16.62 10.72
N GLY A 222 9.14 -16.09 10.37
CA GLY A 222 9.33 -14.66 10.13
C GLY A 222 9.34 -13.76 11.37
N LEU A 223 9.44 -14.28 12.58
CA LEU A 223 9.64 -13.46 13.77
C LEU A 223 10.97 -12.71 13.70
N GLY A 224 10.95 -11.39 13.93
CA GLY A 224 12.12 -10.53 13.80
C GLY A 224 12.54 -10.28 12.36
N GLN A 225 11.71 -10.59 11.36
CA GLN A 225 12.05 -10.52 9.94
C GLN A 225 11.18 -9.57 9.15
N ALA A 226 11.67 -9.17 7.97
CA ALA A 226 10.91 -8.43 6.98
C ALA A 226 10.72 -9.27 5.70
N TYR A 227 9.58 -9.10 5.05
CA TYR A 227 9.25 -9.72 3.77
C TYR A 227 8.74 -8.67 2.79
N ASN A 228 9.27 -8.70 1.59
CA ASN A 228 8.73 -8.00 0.44
C ASN A 228 7.56 -8.81 -0.14
N ILE A 229 6.42 -8.18 -0.35
CA ILE A 229 5.22 -8.82 -0.87
C ILE A 229 4.81 -8.10 -2.15
N SER A 230 4.96 -8.77 -3.29
CA SER A 230 4.63 -8.20 -4.61
C SER A 230 4.22 -9.31 -5.59
N GLN A 231 3.55 -8.93 -6.67
CA GLN A 231 3.29 -9.83 -7.81
C GLN A 231 4.59 -10.36 -8.42
N ASP A 232 4.50 -11.43 -9.23
CA ASP A 232 5.66 -12.01 -9.91
C ASP A 232 6.08 -11.19 -11.15
N GLU A 233 5.10 -10.63 -11.87
CA GLU A 233 5.35 -9.91 -13.11
C GLU A 233 5.92 -8.52 -12.84
N THR A 234 6.83 -8.12 -13.70
CA THR A 234 7.30 -6.74 -13.85
C THR A 234 6.87 -6.26 -15.22
N VAL A 235 6.07 -5.22 -15.28
CA VAL A 235 5.49 -4.69 -16.51
C VAL A 235 5.71 -3.18 -16.62
N SER A 236 5.65 -2.63 -17.80
CA SER A 236 5.55 -1.18 -18.01
C SER A 236 4.13 -0.69 -17.67
N LEU A 237 3.98 0.63 -17.49
CA LEU A 237 2.66 1.23 -17.32
C LEU A 237 1.79 0.99 -18.56
N GLU A 238 2.35 1.08 -19.76
CA GLU A 238 1.62 0.85 -21.01
C GLU A 238 1.13 -0.60 -21.13
N GLU A 239 1.95 -1.58 -20.75
CA GLU A 239 1.51 -3.00 -20.70
C GLU A 239 0.40 -3.23 -19.67
N CYS A 240 0.49 -2.59 -18.52
CA CYS A 240 -0.57 -2.64 -17.50
C CYS A 240 -1.88 -2.03 -18.04
N LEU A 241 -1.80 -0.86 -18.70
CA LEU A 241 -2.97 -0.20 -19.31
C LEU A 241 -3.53 -1.01 -20.49
N ALA A 242 -2.69 -1.64 -21.29
CA ALA A 242 -3.12 -2.53 -22.39
C ALA A 242 -3.87 -3.75 -21.86
N ALA A 243 -3.39 -4.37 -20.77
CA ALA A 243 -4.09 -5.46 -20.10
C ALA A 243 -5.46 -5.00 -19.57
N LEU A 244 -5.53 -3.83 -18.96
CA LEU A 244 -6.78 -3.25 -18.45
C LEU A 244 -7.75 -2.93 -19.60
N ALA A 245 -7.26 -2.36 -20.71
CA ALA A 245 -8.04 -2.05 -21.90
C ALA A 245 -8.63 -3.31 -22.53
N GLY A 246 -7.84 -4.39 -22.60
CA GLY A 246 -8.33 -5.69 -23.09
C GLY A 246 -9.49 -6.24 -22.27
N LEU A 247 -9.41 -6.13 -20.95
CA LEU A 247 -10.47 -6.58 -20.02
C LEU A 247 -11.75 -5.74 -20.15
N THR A 248 -11.62 -4.45 -20.39
CA THR A 248 -12.77 -3.51 -20.56
C THR A 248 -13.27 -3.45 -22.00
N ARG A 249 -12.66 -4.18 -22.93
CA ARG A 249 -12.93 -4.13 -24.38
C ARG A 249 -12.86 -2.70 -24.94
N SER A 250 -11.96 -1.90 -24.41
CA SER A 250 -11.73 -0.51 -24.78
C SER A 250 -10.50 -0.38 -25.66
N SER A 251 -10.49 0.63 -26.53
CA SER A 251 -9.30 0.99 -27.31
C SER A 251 -8.35 1.80 -26.43
N LEU A 252 -7.11 1.36 -26.23
CA LEU A 252 -6.09 2.13 -25.53
C LEU A 252 -5.50 3.19 -26.46
N ARG A 253 -5.56 4.43 -26.07
CA ARG A 253 -4.82 5.55 -26.67
C ARG A 253 -4.04 6.26 -25.58
N THR A 254 -2.73 6.41 -25.76
CA THR A 254 -1.87 7.15 -24.84
C THR A 254 -1.29 8.35 -25.55
N VAL A 255 -1.09 9.44 -24.81
CA VAL A 255 -0.38 10.64 -25.30
C VAL A 255 0.68 11.01 -24.27
N ARG A 256 1.94 11.07 -24.70
CA ARG A 256 3.04 11.48 -23.85
C ARG A 256 3.14 13.00 -23.84
N VAL A 257 3.29 13.55 -22.64
CA VAL A 257 3.36 15.00 -22.38
C VAL A 257 4.52 15.26 -21.43
N PRO A 258 5.33 16.32 -21.67
CA PRO A 258 6.37 16.71 -20.73
C PRO A 258 5.84 16.80 -19.30
N ARG A 259 6.53 16.12 -18.34
CA ARG A 259 6.11 16.09 -16.94
C ARG A 259 5.83 17.48 -16.36
N GLY A 260 6.71 18.47 -16.66
CA GLY A 260 6.52 19.85 -16.21
C GLY A 260 5.19 20.46 -16.61
N LYS A 261 4.70 20.18 -17.84
CA LYS A 261 3.38 20.67 -18.27
C LYS A 261 2.22 20.02 -17.49
N LEU A 262 2.37 18.75 -17.12
CA LEU A 262 1.37 18.06 -16.30
C LEU A 262 1.36 18.58 -14.86
N ASP A 263 2.54 18.89 -14.31
CA ASP A 263 2.69 19.48 -12.97
C ASP A 263 2.14 20.91 -12.92
N GLU A 264 2.49 21.77 -13.89
CA GLU A 264 1.96 23.13 -14.03
C GLU A 264 0.42 23.15 -14.12
N ALA A 265 -0.13 22.18 -14.84
CA ALA A 265 -1.58 21.99 -14.95
C ALA A 265 -2.20 21.32 -13.71
N ASN A 266 -1.41 20.94 -12.70
CA ASN A 266 -1.83 20.16 -11.53
C ASN A 266 -2.60 18.89 -11.89
N LEU A 267 -2.17 18.16 -12.92
CA LEU A 267 -2.79 16.91 -13.36
C LEU A 267 -2.16 15.67 -12.70
N LEU A 268 -0.88 15.75 -12.30
CA LEU A 268 -0.23 14.67 -11.56
C LEU A 268 -0.55 14.77 -10.05
N PRO A 269 -0.64 13.61 -9.37
CA PRO A 269 -0.62 12.24 -9.91
C PRO A 269 -1.97 11.78 -10.50
N GLY A 270 -3.01 12.60 -10.47
CA GLY A 270 -4.40 12.19 -10.79
C GLY A 270 -4.59 11.58 -12.18
N CYS A 271 -3.95 12.15 -13.22
CA CYS A 271 -4.10 11.64 -14.59
C CYS A 271 -3.26 10.37 -14.86
N SER A 272 -2.15 10.19 -14.15
CA SER A 272 -1.24 9.06 -14.31
C SER A 272 -0.63 8.61 -12.98
N PRO A 273 -1.43 8.00 -12.08
CA PRO A 273 -1.00 7.72 -10.71
C PRO A 273 0.14 6.70 -10.61
N PHE A 274 0.36 5.87 -11.63
CA PHE A 274 1.44 4.87 -11.63
C PHE A 274 2.74 5.35 -12.30
N SER A 275 2.80 6.60 -12.70
CA SER A 275 4.02 7.21 -13.26
C SER A 275 4.85 8.01 -12.24
N ASP A 276 4.54 7.88 -10.94
CA ASP A 276 5.26 8.58 -9.89
C ASP A 276 6.68 8.00 -9.73
N PRO A 277 7.74 8.82 -9.68
CA PRO A 277 9.12 8.37 -9.43
C PRO A 277 9.31 7.61 -8.12
N TRP A 278 8.44 7.84 -7.15
CA TRP A 278 8.42 7.17 -5.85
C TRP A 278 7.67 5.83 -5.84
N MET A 279 7.41 5.25 -7.02
CA MET A 279 6.94 3.87 -7.13
C MET A 279 8.05 2.90 -6.81
N SER A 280 7.86 2.09 -5.77
CA SER A 280 8.78 0.99 -5.43
C SER A 280 8.44 -0.26 -6.23
N SER A 281 9.48 -0.98 -6.61
CA SER A 281 9.40 -2.34 -7.14
C SER A 281 10.26 -3.24 -6.25
N VAL A 282 9.65 -4.26 -5.65
CA VAL A 282 10.32 -5.12 -4.67
C VAL A 282 10.35 -6.57 -5.15
N ASP A 283 11.45 -7.27 -4.87
CA ASP A 283 11.59 -8.70 -5.12
C ASP A 283 10.80 -9.51 -4.08
N ASN A 284 10.11 -10.55 -4.52
CA ASN A 284 9.23 -11.36 -3.69
C ASN A 284 9.76 -12.79 -3.43
N ALA A 285 10.99 -13.08 -3.83
CA ALA A 285 11.56 -14.44 -3.78
C ALA A 285 11.54 -15.00 -2.35
N ARG A 286 11.85 -14.18 -1.35
CA ARG A 286 11.84 -14.59 0.04
C ARG A 286 10.44 -14.97 0.54
N GLY A 287 9.43 -14.20 0.21
CA GLY A 287 8.03 -14.50 0.53
C GLY A 287 7.58 -15.84 -0.07
N LYS A 288 8.02 -16.14 -1.29
CA LYS A 288 7.75 -17.43 -1.94
C LYS A 288 8.47 -18.58 -1.25
N ALA A 289 9.75 -18.42 -0.98
CA ALA A 289 10.58 -19.49 -0.41
C ALA A 289 10.22 -19.82 1.05
N GLU A 290 10.04 -18.81 1.90
CA GLU A 290 9.90 -19.00 3.34
C GLU A 290 8.42 -19.06 3.77
N LEU A 291 7.54 -18.28 3.15
CA LEU A 291 6.12 -18.24 3.49
C LEU A 291 5.25 -19.08 2.54
N GLY A 292 5.83 -19.68 1.50
CA GLY A 292 5.08 -20.45 0.50
C GLY A 292 4.06 -19.60 -0.26
N MET A 293 4.31 -18.29 -0.42
CA MET A 293 3.40 -17.39 -1.12
C MET A 293 3.27 -17.77 -2.60
N LYS A 294 2.05 -17.69 -3.08
CA LYS A 294 1.72 -17.72 -4.51
C LYS A 294 0.95 -16.45 -4.80
N TYR A 295 1.52 -15.62 -5.65
CA TYR A 295 0.93 -14.31 -5.96
C TYR A 295 -0.06 -14.42 -7.11
N THR A 296 -1.13 -13.67 -7.00
CA THR A 296 -2.17 -13.60 -8.04
C THR A 296 -1.61 -12.91 -9.28
N PRO A 297 -1.64 -13.55 -10.46
CA PRO A 297 -1.15 -12.94 -11.69
C PRO A 297 -1.87 -11.63 -12.03
N LEU A 298 -1.12 -10.67 -12.62
CA LEU A 298 -1.61 -9.34 -12.97
C LEU A 298 -2.96 -9.39 -13.71
N GLY A 299 -3.07 -10.17 -14.79
CA GLY A 299 -4.31 -10.27 -15.56
C GLY A 299 -5.49 -10.81 -14.75
N ILE A 300 -5.24 -11.70 -13.80
CA ILE A 300 -6.29 -12.28 -12.96
C ILE A 300 -6.83 -11.25 -11.96
N TYR A 301 -5.96 -10.53 -11.24
CA TYR A 301 -6.47 -9.55 -10.29
C TYR A 301 -7.04 -8.30 -10.98
N LEU A 302 -6.51 -7.88 -12.12
CA LEU A 302 -7.13 -6.83 -12.92
C LEU A 302 -8.55 -7.20 -13.35
N ALA A 303 -8.78 -8.46 -13.78
CA ALA A 303 -10.12 -8.92 -14.12
C ALA A 303 -11.08 -8.88 -12.93
N LYS A 304 -10.62 -9.28 -11.73
CA LYS A 304 -11.41 -9.15 -10.49
C LYS A 304 -11.77 -7.69 -10.19
N LEU A 305 -10.80 -6.77 -10.32
CA LEU A 305 -11.03 -5.34 -10.07
C LEU A 305 -11.98 -4.72 -11.10
N VAL A 306 -11.84 -5.04 -12.39
CA VAL A 306 -12.76 -4.60 -13.43
C VAL A 306 -14.19 -5.09 -13.13
N SER A 307 -14.35 -6.38 -12.83
CA SER A 307 -15.65 -6.94 -12.44
C SER A 307 -16.25 -6.23 -11.22
N TYR A 308 -15.42 -5.90 -10.24
CA TYR A 308 -15.85 -5.13 -9.07
C TYR A 308 -16.31 -3.71 -9.44
N PHE A 309 -15.58 -3.02 -10.33
CA PHE A 309 -15.95 -1.68 -10.79
C PHE A 309 -17.25 -1.68 -11.60
N GLU A 310 -17.41 -2.66 -12.49
CA GLU A 310 -18.60 -2.81 -13.36
C GLU A 310 -19.86 -3.22 -12.59
N SER A 311 -19.70 -3.93 -11.48
CA SER A 311 -20.82 -4.36 -10.63
C SER A 311 -21.45 -3.24 -9.79
N ARG A 312 -20.93 -2.02 -9.88
CA ARG A 312 -21.34 -0.87 -9.06
C ARG A 312 -21.67 0.36 -9.89
N PRO A 313 -22.52 1.26 -9.37
CA PRO A 313 -22.73 2.56 -10.03
C PRO A 313 -21.42 3.31 -10.20
N VAL A 314 -21.27 3.95 -11.35
CA VAL A 314 -20.12 4.82 -11.61
C VAL A 314 -20.15 5.99 -10.65
N ARG A 315 -19.01 6.25 -10.00
CA ARG A 315 -18.84 7.35 -9.07
C ARG A 315 -17.81 8.35 -9.57
N GLN A 316 -18.00 9.60 -9.21
CA GLN A 316 -16.99 10.62 -9.44
C GLN A 316 -15.84 10.46 -8.43
N ILE A 317 -14.61 10.72 -8.88
CA ILE A 317 -13.40 10.70 -8.06
C ILE A 317 -12.57 11.94 -8.33
N GLU A 318 -11.81 12.37 -7.33
CA GLU A 318 -10.96 13.56 -7.43
C GLU A 318 -9.96 13.45 -8.59
N GLY A 319 -9.28 12.31 -8.73
CA GLY A 319 -8.30 12.06 -9.80
C GLY A 319 -8.86 12.08 -11.23
N TYR A 320 -10.18 12.18 -11.40
CA TYR A 320 -10.84 12.28 -12.71
C TYR A 320 -11.53 13.63 -12.91
N SER A 321 -11.59 14.49 -11.91
CA SER A 321 -12.31 15.77 -11.94
C SER A 321 -11.78 16.75 -13.00
N ARG A 322 -10.51 16.60 -13.37
CA ARG A 322 -9.84 17.44 -14.39
C ARG A 322 -9.79 16.81 -15.78
N ARG A 323 -10.62 15.78 -16.04
CA ARG A 323 -10.64 15.08 -17.32
C ARG A 323 -10.80 15.98 -18.56
N PRO A 324 -11.65 17.05 -18.56
CA PRO A 324 -11.72 17.96 -19.69
C PRO A 324 -10.37 18.63 -20.04
N LEU A 325 -9.59 19.02 -19.03
CA LEU A 325 -8.28 19.61 -19.23
C LEU A 325 -7.26 18.59 -19.78
N GLU A 326 -7.34 17.32 -19.33
CA GLU A 326 -6.51 16.25 -19.88
C GLU A 326 -6.76 16.07 -21.39
N LEU A 327 -8.04 16.05 -21.79
CA LEU A 327 -8.42 15.91 -23.21
C LEU A 327 -7.97 17.09 -24.06
N GLN A 328 -8.05 18.32 -23.54
CA GLN A 328 -7.55 19.52 -24.19
C GLN A 328 -6.03 19.45 -24.39
N LEU A 329 -5.27 19.04 -23.35
CA LEU A 329 -3.81 18.90 -23.48
C LEU A 329 -3.42 17.79 -24.45
N ALA A 330 -4.18 16.70 -24.47
CA ALA A 330 -3.95 15.60 -25.41
C ALA A 330 -4.14 16.07 -26.87
N SER A 331 -5.19 16.86 -27.16
CA SER A 331 -5.43 17.38 -28.52
C SER A 331 -4.33 18.34 -28.98
N ASN A 332 -3.77 19.11 -28.07
CA ASN A 332 -2.67 20.04 -28.39
C ASN A 332 -1.29 19.34 -28.56
N ALA A 333 -1.17 18.11 -28.10
CA ALA A 333 0.08 17.33 -28.18
C ALA A 333 0.12 16.40 -29.39
N LEU A 334 -1.02 16.14 -30.04
CA LEU A 334 -1.06 15.36 -31.27
C LEU A 334 -0.69 16.27 -32.46
N PRO A 335 0.24 15.89 -33.33
CA PRO A 335 0.45 16.63 -34.60
C PRO A 335 -0.83 16.60 -35.43
N GLU A 336 -1.12 17.70 -36.12
CA GLU A 336 -2.22 17.82 -37.10
C GLU A 336 -2.11 16.78 -38.22
#